data_9c7b5d6aae8fb08f63149241fb3b9987
#
_entry.id   9c7b5d6aae8fb08f63149241fb3b9987
#
_cell.length_a   1.000
_cell.length_b   1.000
_cell.length_c   1.000
_cell.angle_alpha   90.00
_cell.angle_beta   90.00
_cell.angle_gamma   90.00
#
_symmetry.space_group_name_H-M   'P 1'
#
loop_
_entity.id
_entity.type
_entity.pdbx_description
1 polymer ?
#
loop_
_entity_poly.entity_id
_entity_poly.type
_entity_poly.pdbx_seq_one_letter_code
_entity_poly.pdbx_strand_id
1 'polypeptide(L)'
;ALVQRTLEISYPRFHSLAAILILPLSIGLIAGSFPAVFLSSLQPVSIVRNTLKIGGKNAFSRGLIALQFSLCIFLVITTLCMTRQLDYLKSKNLGMDAEQLISLHLPETGLLALYKNELAGYESIVGIAGSRHQVGPGRGSAPHNLTIDGREIKVCRFWVDYDYLETVGVELVAGRNFAREFPSDAADAVIINQALANQLGWDDPVGRELVDFNDPGQKRFRVIGVVEDFHFDSLRHPVAPAVLHLPASEEPDYGYIVVKVRPGHIPAAMKLLKETWDRLTPGEVFRYKFVDEEFDALYREEERWERIIRFAAGFAMLIACLGTLGLVSLAVTRRTKEIGIRKVLGASAGNVVMLLSREFAYLVLAANLVAWPLAYWATHRWLEDFAYRIDLGPAMFALGGLSTLGVVLLTVSSQAIKAALANPVEALRYE
;
A
#
# COMPACT_ATOMS: atom_id res chain seq x y z
N ALA A 1 30.35 3.92 9.27
CA ALA A 1 29.77 4.07 7.92
C ALA A 1 28.70 3.01 7.62
N LEU A 2 28.84 1.75 8.12
CA LEU A 2 27.84 0.68 7.87
C LEU A 2 26.57 0.82 8.71
N VAL A 3 26.67 1.37 9.93
CA VAL A 3 25.52 1.57 10.84
C VAL A 3 24.64 2.76 10.41
N GLN A 4 25.19 3.72 9.65
CA GLN A 4 24.43 4.87 9.14
C GLN A 4 23.55 4.56 7.93
N ARG A 5 23.77 3.45 7.20
CA ARG A 5 22.95 3.07 6.04
C ARG A 5 21.74 2.18 6.37
N THR A 6 21.70 1.59 7.57
CA THR A 6 20.59 0.71 7.99
C THR A 6 19.49 1.44 8.75
N LEU A 7 19.76 2.67 9.18
CA LEU A 7 18.77 3.58 9.74
C LEU A 7 18.89 4.88 8.95
N GLU A 8 18.12 5.04 7.88
CA GLU A 8 17.76 6.36 7.34
C GLU A 8 16.89 7.10 8.36
N ILE A 9 17.46 7.33 9.53
CA ILE A 9 17.01 8.37 10.45
C ILE A 9 17.65 9.64 9.90
N SER A 10 16.95 10.26 8.93
CA SER A 10 17.17 11.67 8.64
C SER A 10 16.99 12.38 9.98
N TYR A 11 18.09 12.86 10.56
CA TYR A 11 18.04 13.64 11.80
C TYR A 11 16.99 14.73 11.61
N PRO A 12 15.94 14.79 12.43
CA PRO A 12 14.95 15.82 12.30
C PRO A 12 15.67 17.16 12.41
N ARG A 13 15.57 17.96 11.37
CA ARG A 13 16.07 19.35 11.42
C ARG A 13 15.48 20.01 12.66
N PHE A 14 16.18 20.93 13.28
CA PHE A 14 15.80 21.60 14.53
C PHE A 14 14.32 22.06 14.57
N HIS A 15 13.76 22.39 13.40
CA HIS A 15 12.34 22.73 13.20
C HIS A 15 11.37 21.57 13.46
N SER A 16 11.77 20.32 13.20
CA SER A 16 10.91 19.15 13.47
C SER A 16 10.90 18.76 14.95
N LEU A 17 12.01 18.96 15.67
CA LEU A 17 12.06 18.77 17.12
C LEU A 17 11.19 19.81 17.84
N ALA A 18 11.24 21.07 17.39
CA ALA A 18 10.37 22.13 17.91
C ALA A 18 8.88 21.80 17.64
N ALA A 19 8.53 21.32 16.44
CA ALA A 19 7.16 20.92 16.11
C ALA A 19 6.67 19.73 16.97
N ILE A 20 7.53 18.73 17.24
CA ILE A 20 7.23 17.58 18.10
C ILE A 20 6.94 18.00 19.53
N LEU A 21 7.55 19.08 20.03
CA LEU A 21 7.32 19.60 21.38
C LEU A 21 6.15 20.59 21.43
N ILE A 22 6.06 21.49 20.45
CA ILE A 22 5.04 22.55 20.42
C ILE A 22 3.65 21.97 20.17
N LEU A 23 3.53 20.95 19.31
CA LEU A 23 2.22 20.35 18.97
C LEU A 23 1.52 19.71 20.19
N PRO A 24 2.14 18.80 20.97
CA PRO A 24 1.49 18.25 22.17
C PRO A 24 1.22 19.32 23.24
N LEU A 25 2.08 20.31 23.37
CA LEU A 25 1.94 21.40 24.34
C LEU A 25 0.74 22.30 23.98
N SER A 26 0.59 22.64 22.71
CA SER A 26 -0.56 23.40 22.20
C SER A 26 -1.86 22.63 22.33
N ILE A 27 -1.87 21.33 22.00
CA ILE A 27 -3.01 20.44 22.18
C ILE A 27 -3.38 20.35 23.67
N GLY A 28 -2.40 20.17 24.56
CA GLY A 28 -2.61 20.13 26.02
C GLY A 28 -3.18 21.43 26.56
N LEU A 29 -2.68 22.60 26.09
CA LEU A 29 -3.21 23.91 26.46
C LEU A 29 -4.63 24.12 25.97
N ILE A 30 -4.93 23.77 24.72
CA ILE A 30 -6.30 23.88 24.16
C ILE A 30 -7.25 22.93 24.89
N ALA A 31 -6.86 21.68 25.11
CA ALA A 31 -7.67 20.68 25.80
C ALA A 31 -7.91 21.04 27.28
N GLY A 32 -6.91 21.62 27.96
CA GLY A 32 -6.99 22.04 29.35
C GLY A 32 -7.67 23.40 29.56
N SER A 33 -7.60 24.31 28.59
CA SER A 33 -8.18 25.66 28.70
C SER A 33 -9.70 25.63 28.81
N PHE A 34 -10.37 24.76 28.05
CA PHE A 34 -11.83 24.67 28.05
C PHE A 34 -12.42 24.27 29.42
N PRO A 35 -11.95 23.17 30.09
CA PRO A 35 -12.39 22.85 31.45
C PRO A 35 -12.06 23.95 32.46
N ALA A 36 -10.88 24.59 32.33
CA ALA A 36 -10.42 25.63 33.24
C ALA A 36 -11.31 26.87 33.15
N VAL A 37 -11.58 27.40 31.96
CA VAL A 37 -12.46 28.56 31.74
C VAL A 37 -13.88 28.22 32.13
N PHE A 38 -14.35 27.01 31.84
CA PHE A 38 -15.70 26.60 32.22
C PHE A 38 -15.88 26.50 33.73
N LEU A 39 -14.91 25.91 34.45
CA LEU A 39 -14.96 25.80 35.93
C LEU A 39 -14.83 27.17 36.59
N SER A 40 -14.01 28.07 36.06
CA SER A 40 -13.84 29.44 36.57
C SER A 40 -15.07 30.32 36.35
N SER A 41 -15.92 30.02 35.38
CA SER A 41 -17.16 30.76 35.10
C SER A 41 -18.32 30.35 36.00
N LEU A 42 -18.19 29.31 36.82
CA LEU A 42 -19.25 28.84 37.75
C LEU A 42 -19.23 29.68 39.01
N GLN A 43 -20.35 30.36 39.29
CA GLN A 43 -20.52 31.10 40.53
C GLN A 43 -20.65 30.14 41.74
N PRO A 44 -19.83 30.32 42.80
CA PRO A 44 -19.81 29.43 43.98
C PRO A 44 -21.19 29.26 44.64
N VAL A 45 -22.02 30.29 44.64
CA VAL A 45 -23.35 30.29 45.25
C VAL A 45 -24.33 29.34 44.55
N SER A 46 -24.20 29.15 43.26
CA SER A 46 -25.08 28.23 42.49
C SER A 46 -24.71 26.76 42.74
N ILE A 47 -23.47 26.46 43.15
CA ILE A 47 -23.01 25.13 43.52
C ILE A 47 -23.60 24.69 44.85
N VAL A 48 -23.64 25.60 45.83
CA VAL A 48 -24.17 25.32 47.19
C VAL A 48 -25.69 25.15 47.21
N ARG A 49 -26.42 25.86 46.36
CA ARG A 49 -27.90 25.78 46.28
C ARG A 49 -28.43 24.58 45.50
N ASN A 50 -27.62 23.70 44.98
CA ASN A 50 -28.02 22.49 44.21
C ASN A 50 -28.98 22.77 43.03
N THR A 51 -29.06 24.03 42.55
CA THR A 51 -29.96 24.50 41.49
C THR A 51 -29.35 24.43 40.11
N LEU A 52 -28.10 23.94 39.99
CA LEU A 52 -27.46 23.73 38.71
C LEU A 52 -28.13 22.57 37.97
N LYS A 53 -29.18 22.88 37.19
CA LYS A 53 -29.61 22.00 36.10
C LYS A 53 -28.50 21.92 35.05
N ILE A 54 -27.57 20.97 35.28
CA ILE A 54 -26.47 20.74 34.35
C ILE A 54 -26.99 19.95 33.13
N GLY A 55 -28.05 20.50 32.49
CA GLY A 55 -28.64 19.89 31.28
C GLY A 55 -27.74 20.01 30.04
N GLY A 56 -26.91 21.07 29.95
CA GLY A 56 -26.03 21.28 28.79
C GLY A 56 -24.73 20.46 28.75
N LYS A 57 -24.26 19.97 29.91
CA LYS A 57 -22.98 19.24 30.00
C LYS A 57 -22.98 17.89 29.30
N ASN A 58 -24.14 17.20 29.24
CA ASN A 58 -24.20 15.89 28.60
C ASN A 58 -24.12 15.97 27.08
N ALA A 59 -24.62 17.06 26.44
CA ALA A 59 -24.59 17.23 24.99
C ALA A 59 -23.17 17.42 24.47
N PHE A 60 -22.38 18.23 25.15
CA PHE A 60 -20.97 18.47 24.75
C PHE A 60 -20.11 17.20 24.85
N SER A 61 -20.19 16.48 25.99
CA SER A 61 -19.44 15.22 26.15
C SER A 61 -19.88 14.15 25.16
N ARG A 62 -21.18 14.07 24.85
CA ARG A 62 -21.71 13.17 23.81
C ARG A 62 -21.21 13.57 22.42
N GLY A 63 -21.17 14.86 22.11
CA GLY A 63 -20.64 15.37 20.86
C GLY A 63 -19.15 15.04 20.67
N LEU A 64 -18.33 15.20 21.71
CA LEU A 64 -16.90 14.83 21.68
C LEU A 64 -16.71 13.34 21.45
N ILE A 65 -17.50 12.48 22.11
CA ILE A 65 -17.41 11.03 21.91
C ILE A 65 -17.92 10.62 20.52
N ALA A 66 -18.99 11.25 20.02
CA ALA A 66 -19.43 11.00 18.65
C ALA A 66 -18.34 11.38 17.62
N LEU A 67 -17.68 12.52 17.81
CA LEU A 67 -16.53 12.94 17.00
C LEU A 67 -15.37 11.93 17.10
N GLN A 68 -15.06 11.46 18.30
CA GLN A 68 -14.04 10.46 18.54
C GLN A 68 -14.35 9.12 17.87
N PHE A 69 -15.60 8.64 17.94
CA PHE A 69 -16.04 7.45 17.21
C PHE A 69 -15.96 7.67 15.69
N SER A 70 -16.35 8.87 15.21
CA SER A 70 -16.23 9.19 13.78
C SER A 70 -14.77 9.10 13.31
N LEU A 71 -13.83 9.61 14.08
CA LEU A 71 -12.41 9.51 13.79
C LEU A 71 -11.93 8.05 13.81
N CYS A 72 -12.35 7.26 14.81
CA CYS A 72 -12.01 5.83 14.85
C CYS A 72 -12.52 5.08 13.63
N ILE A 73 -13.79 5.25 13.28
CA ILE A 73 -14.41 4.60 12.12
C ILE A 73 -13.70 5.03 10.83
N PHE A 74 -13.42 6.31 10.68
CA PHE A 74 -12.66 6.86 9.56
C PHE A 74 -11.29 6.19 9.40
N LEU A 75 -10.51 6.13 10.49
CA LEU A 75 -9.18 5.53 10.48
C LEU A 75 -9.22 4.02 10.20
N VAL A 76 -10.21 3.31 10.75
CA VAL A 76 -10.38 1.86 10.51
C VAL A 76 -10.71 1.61 9.03
N ILE A 77 -11.67 2.37 8.45
CA ILE A 77 -12.03 2.23 7.03
C ILE A 77 -10.82 2.56 6.14
N THR A 78 -10.10 3.64 6.43
CA THR A 78 -8.90 4.02 5.68
C THR A 78 -7.83 2.94 5.74
N THR A 79 -7.58 2.36 6.92
CA THR A 79 -6.63 1.25 7.08
C THR A 79 -7.05 0.04 6.25
N LEU A 80 -8.33 -0.37 6.32
CA LEU A 80 -8.85 -1.49 5.53
C LEU A 80 -8.72 -1.25 4.02
N CYS A 81 -8.98 -0.01 3.58
CA CYS A 81 -8.81 0.38 2.17
C CYS A 81 -7.36 0.27 1.73
N MET A 82 -6.43 0.85 2.50
CA MET A 82 -5.00 0.83 2.16
C MET A 82 -4.44 -0.60 2.16
N THR A 83 -4.76 -1.40 3.17
CA THR A 83 -4.33 -2.80 3.23
C THR A 83 -4.81 -3.57 1.99
N ARG A 84 -6.11 -3.48 1.66
CA ARG A 84 -6.66 -4.18 0.48
C ARG A 84 -6.06 -3.69 -0.84
N GLN A 85 -5.81 -2.40 -0.98
CA GLN A 85 -5.18 -1.85 -2.18
C GLN A 85 -3.74 -2.37 -2.34
N LEU A 86 -2.96 -2.39 -1.26
CA LEU A 86 -1.60 -2.91 -1.28
C LEU A 86 -1.58 -4.42 -1.59
N ASP A 87 -2.46 -5.20 -0.96
CA ASP A 87 -2.59 -6.64 -1.25
C ASP A 87 -2.97 -6.87 -2.71
N TYR A 88 -3.89 -6.07 -3.26
CA TYR A 88 -4.28 -6.14 -4.66
C TYR A 88 -3.11 -5.84 -5.61
N LEU A 89 -2.33 -4.77 -5.34
CA LEU A 89 -1.17 -4.42 -6.16
C LEU A 89 -0.09 -5.51 -6.13
N LYS A 90 0.18 -6.09 -4.96
CA LYS A 90 1.17 -7.17 -4.80
C LYS A 90 0.74 -8.49 -5.42
N SER A 91 -0.56 -8.78 -5.44
CA SER A 91 -1.11 -10.01 -6.02
C SER A 91 -1.41 -9.93 -7.52
N LYS A 92 -1.27 -8.73 -8.11
CA LYS A 92 -1.57 -8.54 -9.52
C LYS A 92 -0.52 -9.20 -10.40
N ASN A 93 -0.99 -9.92 -11.42
CA ASN A 93 -0.11 -10.46 -12.46
C ASN A 93 0.62 -9.30 -13.16
N LEU A 94 1.94 -9.35 -13.14
CA LEU A 94 2.80 -8.35 -13.77
C LEU A 94 2.95 -8.55 -15.29
N GLY A 95 2.37 -9.62 -15.87
CA GLY A 95 2.60 -9.99 -17.27
C GLY A 95 4.00 -10.54 -17.52
N MET A 96 4.75 -10.78 -16.44
CA MET A 96 6.05 -11.44 -16.43
C MET A 96 6.16 -12.29 -15.16
N ASP A 97 7.03 -13.28 -15.20
CA ASP A 97 7.26 -14.19 -14.09
C ASP A 97 8.37 -13.64 -13.16
N ALA A 98 8.05 -12.51 -12.49
CA ALA A 98 9.02 -11.77 -11.67
C ALA A 98 9.58 -12.57 -10.49
N GLU A 99 8.84 -13.58 -10.02
CA GLU A 99 9.29 -14.48 -8.97
C GLU A 99 10.55 -15.24 -9.43
N GLN A 100 11.55 -15.32 -8.57
CA GLN A 100 12.79 -16.06 -8.81
C GLN A 100 13.65 -15.51 -9.99
N LEU A 101 13.36 -14.31 -10.47
CA LEU A 101 14.24 -13.60 -11.38
C LEU A 101 15.30 -12.82 -10.60
N ILE A 102 16.56 -13.07 -10.97
CA ILE A 102 17.72 -12.36 -10.42
C ILE A 102 18.33 -11.53 -11.53
N SER A 103 18.46 -10.23 -11.30
CA SER A 103 19.17 -9.31 -12.21
C SER A 103 20.57 -9.02 -11.66
N LEU A 104 21.60 -9.29 -12.45
CA LEU A 104 23.01 -9.00 -12.12
C LEU A 104 23.51 -7.89 -13.04
N HIS A 105 24.23 -6.92 -12.48
CA HIS A 105 24.88 -5.87 -13.26
C HIS A 105 26.24 -6.36 -13.78
N LEU A 106 26.44 -6.32 -15.09
CA LEU A 106 27.72 -6.66 -15.73
C LEU A 106 28.66 -5.46 -15.74
N PRO A 107 29.92 -5.63 -15.31
CA PRO A 107 30.91 -4.56 -15.35
C PRO A 107 31.46 -4.30 -16.76
N GLU A 108 31.46 -5.31 -17.65
CA GLU A 108 32.02 -5.27 -18.98
C GLU A 108 31.12 -5.93 -20.01
N THR A 109 31.27 -5.54 -21.28
CA THR A 109 30.62 -6.16 -22.45
C THR A 109 31.21 -7.54 -22.73
N GLY A 110 30.45 -8.40 -23.44
CA GLY A 110 30.88 -9.74 -23.81
C GLY A 110 30.77 -10.84 -22.74
N LEU A 111 30.59 -10.48 -21.50
CA LEU A 111 30.47 -11.46 -20.40
C LEU A 111 29.22 -12.34 -20.46
N LEU A 112 28.15 -11.89 -21.12
CA LEU A 112 26.88 -12.64 -21.19
C LEU A 112 27.09 -14.05 -21.75
N ALA A 113 27.84 -14.19 -22.86
CA ALA A 113 28.08 -15.48 -23.49
C ALA A 113 28.87 -16.43 -22.55
N LEU A 114 29.86 -15.90 -21.84
CA LEU A 114 30.61 -16.67 -20.83
C LEU A 114 29.74 -17.16 -19.72
N TYR A 115 28.87 -16.28 -19.15
CA TYR A 115 27.92 -16.68 -18.11
C TYR A 115 26.92 -17.72 -18.61
N LYS A 116 26.38 -17.57 -19.82
CA LYS A 116 25.50 -18.57 -20.41
C LYS A 116 26.16 -19.93 -20.53
N ASN A 117 27.40 -19.97 -20.99
CA ASN A 117 28.15 -21.21 -21.15
C ASN A 117 28.48 -21.85 -19.78
N GLU A 118 28.93 -21.06 -18.83
CA GLU A 118 29.31 -21.56 -17.49
C GLU A 118 28.12 -22.07 -16.67
N LEU A 119 26.97 -21.42 -16.83
CA LEU A 119 25.77 -21.75 -16.07
C LEU A 119 24.83 -22.70 -16.81
N ALA A 120 25.15 -23.06 -18.07
CA ALA A 120 24.36 -24.00 -18.82
C ALA A 120 24.40 -25.40 -18.18
N GLY A 121 23.22 -26.02 -18.08
CA GLY A 121 23.08 -27.38 -17.56
C GLY A 121 22.97 -27.53 -16.04
N TYR A 122 23.05 -26.46 -15.26
CA TYR A 122 22.77 -26.54 -13.84
C TYR A 122 21.26 -26.58 -13.59
N GLU A 123 20.80 -27.56 -12.83
CA GLU A 123 19.38 -27.78 -12.57
C GLU A 123 18.69 -26.61 -11.87
N SER A 124 19.45 -25.84 -11.10
CA SER A 124 18.93 -24.66 -10.37
C SER A 124 18.62 -23.47 -11.30
N ILE A 125 19.15 -23.45 -12.54
CA ILE A 125 18.98 -22.37 -13.50
C ILE A 125 18.01 -22.81 -14.59
N VAL A 126 16.94 -22.06 -14.79
CA VAL A 126 15.91 -22.33 -15.80
C VAL A 126 16.22 -21.60 -17.10
N GLY A 127 16.69 -20.35 -17.01
CA GLY A 127 17.00 -19.52 -18.17
C GLY A 127 17.97 -18.40 -17.81
N ILE A 128 18.69 -17.92 -18.83
CA ILE A 128 19.63 -16.80 -18.72
C ILE A 128 19.46 -15.91 -19.94
N ALA A 129 19.25 -14.64 -19.70
CA ALA A 129 19.08 -13.65 -20.75
C ALA A 129 19.93 -12.41 -20.51
N GLY A 130 20.21 -11.68 -21.58
CA GLY A 130 20.87 -10.38 -21.55
C GLY A 130 19.90 -9.23 -21.74
N SER A 131 20.12 -8.15 -21.03
CA SER A 131 19.41 -6.90 -21.22
C SER A 131 20.33 -5.71 -21.05
N ARG A 132 20.13 -4.66 -21.85
CA ARG A 132 20.87 -3.40 -21.67
C ARG A 132 20.46 -2.67 -20.41
N HIS A 133 19.21 -2.82 -20.02
CA HIS A 133 18.63 -2.18 -18.84
C HIS A 133 18.30 -3.24 -17.77
N GLN A 134 18.35 -2.83 -16.53
CA GLN A 134 17.93 -3.69 -15.43
C GLN A 134 16.44 -4.07 -15.62
N VAL A 135 16.11 -5.33 -15.41
CA VAL A 135 14.72 -5.78 -15.33
C VAL A 135 14.15 -5.34 -14.00
N GLY A 136 12.97 -4.76 -14.05
CA GLY A 136 12.29 -4.25 -12.85
C GLY A 136 11.77 -2.81 -13.05
N PRO A 137 11.07 -2.29 -12.05
CA PRO A 137 10.35 -1.03 -12.17
C PRO A 137 11.27 0.20 -12.27
N GLY A 138 10.88 1.13 -13.16
CA GLY A 138 11.56 2.42 -13.33
C GLY A 138 12.96 2.33 -13.91
N ARG A 139 13.35 1.18 -14.46
CA ARG A 139 14.70 0.90 -14.93
C ARG A 139 14.78 0.58 -16.43
N GLY A 140 13.65 0.56 -17.14
CA GLY A 140 13.65 0.54 -18.61
C GLY A 140 14.32 1.81 -19.17
N SER A 141 14.51 1.87 -20.49
CA SER A 141 14.96 3.13 -21.10
C SER A 141 14.00 4.25 -20.73
N ALA A 142 14.54 5.44 -20.51
CA ALA A 142 13.69 6.63 -20.40
C ALA A 142 12.71 6.65 -21.60
N PRO A 143 11.44 7.03 -21.39
CA PRO A 143 10.49 7.09 -22.49
C PRO A 143 11.05 8.00 -23.60
N HIS A 144 11.17 7.45 -24.79
CA HIS A 144 11.56 8.21 -25.99
C HIS A 144 10.31 8.60 -26.76
N ASN A 145 10.27 9.81 -27.23
CA ASN A 145 9.23 10.23 -28.15
C ASN A 145 9.58 9.64 -29.54
N LEU A 146 8.75 8.73 -30.03
CA LEU A 146 8.80 8.25 -31.41
C LEU A 146 7.69 8.93 -32.20
N THR A 147 8.00 9.38 -33.40
CA THR A 147 6.97 9.81 -34.34
C THR A 147 6.63 8.61 -35.22
N ILE A 148 5.44 8.05 -35.04
CA ILE A 148 4.94 6.90 -35.80
C ILE A 148 3.64 7.34 -36.51
N ASP A 149 3.57 7.16 -37.82
CA ASP A 149 2.42 7.58 -38.65
C ASP A 149 2.03 9.06 -38.42
N GLY A 150 3.03 9.93 -38.23
CA GLY A 150 2.81 11.38 -37.96
C GLY A 150 2.31 11.70 -36.55
N ARG A 151 2.23 10.72 -35.65
CA ARG A 151 1.86 10.88 -34.26
C ARG A 151 3.09 10.75 -33.35
N GLU A 152 3.23 11.66 -32.41
CA GLU A 152 4.26 11.56 -31.37
C GLU A 152 3.79 10.65 -30.24
N ILE A 153 4.48 9.55 -30.03
CA ILE A 153 4.16 8.52 -29.04
C ILE A 153 5.36 8.32 -28.14
N LYS A 154 5.11 8.34 -26.81
CA LYS A 154 6.13 7.97 -25.83
C LYS A 154 6.23 6.46 -25.73
N VAL A 155 7.41 5.92 -26.01
CA VAL A 155 7.66 4.49 -26.04
C VAL A 155 8.89 4.16 -25.20
N CYS A 156 8.81 3.11 -24.40
CA CYS A 156 9.96 2.53 -23.71
C CYS A 156 10.67 1.55 -24.63
N ARG A 157 11.98 1.70 -24.80
CA ARG A 157 12.81 0.81 -25.64
C ARG A 157 13.58 -0.16 -24.73
N PHE A 158 13.57 -1.43 -25.10
CA PHE A 158 14.32 -2.49 -24.43
C PHE A 158 15.25 -3.16 -25.43
N TRP A 159 16.55 -3.14 -25.15
CA TRP A 159 17.52 -3.94 -25.88
C TRP A 159 17.75 -5.23 -25.11
N VAL A 160 17.36 -6.33 -25.75
CA VAL A 160 17.29 -7.66 -25.15
C VAL A 160 17.98 -8.69 -26.04
N ASP A 161 18.31 -9.84 -25.49
CA ASP A 161 18.82 -10.95 -26.29
C ASP A 161 17.70 -11.91 -26.74
N TYR A 162 18.09 -12.93 -27.48
CA TYR A 162 17.16 -13.93 -28.04
C TYR A 162 16.37 -14.69 -26.99
N ASP A 163 16.95 -14.92 -25.82
CA ASP A 163 16.38 -15.78 -24.76
C ASP A 163 15.58 -14.97 -23.71
N TYR A 164 15.46 -13.64 -23.94
CA TYR A 164 14.89 -12.73 -22.95
C TYR A 164 13.42 -13.02 -22.63
N LEU A 165 12.55 -13.14 -23.66
CA LEU A 165 11.12 -13.34 -23.45
C LEU A 165 10.84 -14.62 -22.66
N GLU A 166 11.53 -15.71 -23.02
CA GLU A 166 11.36 -17.00 -22.32
C GLU A 166 11.89 -16.94 -20.89
N THR A 167 13.04 -16.27 -20.68
CA THR A 167 13.64 -16.16 -19.34
C THR A 167 12.79 -15.33 -18.40
N VAL A 168 12.21 -14.21 -18.90
CA VAL A 168 11.39 -13.31 -18.10
C VAL A 168 9.93 -13.79 -18.01
N GLY A 169 9.52 -14.72 -18.88
CA GLY A 169 8.18 -15.29 -18.91
C GLY A 169 7.14 -14.34 -19.49
N VAL A 170 7.53 -13.50 -20.46
CA VAL A 170 6.60 -12.64 -21.19
C VAL A 170 6.00 -13.42 -22.36
N GLU A 171 4.66 -13.52 -22.40
CA GLU A 171 3.96 -14.32 -23.41
C GLU A 171 3.85 -13.59 -24.74
N LEU A 172 4.06 -14.34 -25.84
CA LEU A 172 3.85 -13.87 -27.19
C LEU A 172 2.36 -14.05 -27.58
N VAL A 173 1.71 -12.96 -27.94
CA VAL A 173 0.29 -12.95 -28.33
C VAL A 173 0.12 -13.20 -29.84
N ALA A 174 1.03 -12.66 -30.64
CA ALA A 174 0.99 -12.81 -32.09
C ALA A 174 2.38 -12.76 -32.71
N GLY A 175 2.56 -13.40 -33.88
CA GLY A 175 3.82 -13.40 -34.59
C GLY A 175 4.84 -14.40 -34.02
N ARG A 176 6.11 -14.01 -33.99
CA ARG A 176 7.23 -14.83 -33.49
C ARG A 176 8.20 -14.05 -32.63
N ASN A 177 9.00 -14.78 -31.85
CA ASN A 177 10.15 -14.24 -31.12
C ASN A 177 11.34 -14.00 -32.09
N PHE A 178 12.34 -13.26 -31.61
CA PHE A 178 13.64 -13.17 -32.28
C PHE A 178 14.26 -14.56 -32.40
N ALA A 179 14.91 -14.83 -33.53
CA ALA A 179 15.54 -16.11 -33.74
C ALA A 179 16.90 -15.96 -34.42
N ARG A 180 17.87 -16.81 -34.02
CA ARG A 180 19.24 -16.79 -34.56
C ARG A 180 19.30 -17.19 -36.02
N GLU A 181 18.25 -17.91 -36.51
CA GLU A 181 18.10 -18.30 -37.93
C GLU A 181 17.78 -17.10 -38.82
N PHE A 182 17.39 -15.98 -38.27
CA PHE A 182 17.06 -14.75 -38.99
C PHE A 182 18.03 -13.62 -38.60
N PRO A 183 19.23 -13.54 -39.25
CA PRO A 183 20.23 -12.50 -38.94
C PRO A 183 19.72 -11.06 -39.11
N SER A 184 18.73 -10.86 -40.00
CA SER A 184 18.07 -9.57 -40.20
C SER A 184 17.30 -9.06 -39.01
N ASP A 185 16.95 -9.93 -38.05
CA ASP A 185 16.18 -9.54 -36.84
C ASP A 185 16.93 -8.49 -36.03
N ALA A 186 18.25 -8.57 -35.93
CA ALA A 186 19.07 -7.60 -35.21
C ALA A 186 19.09 -6.22 -35.87
N ALA A 187 18.89 -6.15 -37.19
CA ALA A 187 18.93 -4.89 -37.94
C ALA A 187 17.54 -4.24 -38.05
N ASP A 188 16.54 -5.02 -38.41
CA ASP A 188 15.29 -4.48 -38.94
C ASP A 188 14.02 -4.99 -38.20
N ALA A 189 14.14 -5.86 -37.19
CA ALA A 189 12.98 -6.42 -36.52
C ALA A 189 12.78 -5.81 -35.12
N VAL A 190 11.50 -5.74 -34.72
CA VAL A 190 11.10 -5.36 -33.37
C VAL A 190 9.91 -6.22 -32.92
N ILE A 191 9.82 -6.37 -31.61
CA ILE A 191 8.65 -6.91 -30.94
C ILE A 191 8.02 -5.77 -30.13
N ILE A 192 6.70 -5.65 -30.17
CA ILE A 192 5.97 -4.60 -29.47
C ILE A 192 5.02 -5.21 -28.43
N ASN A 193 4.62 -4.43 -27.42
CA ASN A 193 3.56 -4.87 -26.50
C ASN A 193 2.17 -4.49 -27.03
N GLN A 194 1.12 -5.08 -26.43
CA GLN A 194 -0.28 -4.80 -26.80
C GLN A 194 -0.63 -3.32 -26.59
N ALA A 195 -0.07 -2.66 -25.55
CA ALA A 195 -0.32 -1.25 -25.27
C ALA A 195 0.09 -0.35 -26.46
N LEU A 196 1.25 -0.64 -27.10
CA LEU A 196 1.67 0.10 -28.29
C LEU A 196 0.76 -0.19 -29.49
N ALA A 197 0.41 -1.46 -29.74
CA ALA A 197 -0.50 -1.84 -30.83
C ALA A 197 -1.85 -1.14 -30.68
N ASN A 198 -2.42 -1.15 -29.47
CA ASN A 198 -3.69 -0.49 -29.16
C ASN A 198 -3.62 1.02 -29.34
N GLN A 199 -2.52 1.66 -28.90
CA GLN A 199 -2.35 3.11 -29.03
C GLN A 199 -2.21 3.55 -30.50
N LEU A 200 -1.63 2.70 -31.36
CA LEU A 200 -1.54 2.91 -32.80
C LEU A 200 -2.86 2.57 -33.52
N GLY A 201 -3.78 1.87 -32.88
CA GLY A 201 -5.02 1.40 -33.49
C GLY A 201 -4.78 0.28 -34.50
N TRP A 202 -3.78 -0.58 -34.26
CA TRP A 202 -3.43 -1.69 -35.13
C TRP A 202 -4.10 -2.98 -34.68
N ASP A 203 -5.09 -3.45 -35.42
CA ASP A 203 -5.73 -4.74 -35.19
C ASP A 203 -4.83 -5.93 -35.57
N ASP A 204 -4.02 -5.75 -36.63
CA ASP A 204 -3.01 -6.71 -37.05
C ASP A 204 -1.66 -5.99 -37.18
N PRO A 205 -0.85 -5.98 -36.09
CA PRO A 205 0.43 -5.28 -36.06
C PRO A 205 1.59 -6.04 -36.70
N VAL A 206 1.50 -7.38 -36.83
CA VAL A 206 2.59 -8.20 -37.36
C VAL A 206 2.83 -7.91 -38.85
N GLY A 207 4.07 -7.66 -39.20
CA GLY A 207 4.47 -7.29 -40.57
C GLY A 207 4.40 -5.80 -40.87
N ARG A 208 3.78 -4.97 -40.00
CA ARG A 208 3.80 -3.50 -40.16
C ARG A 208 5.15 -2.92 -39.88
N GLU A 209 5.40 -1.75 -40.45
CA GLU A 209 6.66 -1.01 -40.26
C GLU A 209 6.48 0.10 -39.22
N LEU A 210 7.41 0.14 -38.26
CA LEU A 210 7.63 1.27 -37.39
C LEU A 210 8.74 2.12 -37.97
N VAL A 211 8.46 3.39 -38.24
CA VAL A 211 9.45 4.34 -38.72
C VAL A 211 9.86 5.25 -37.59
N ASP A 212 11.13 5.26 -37.25
CA ASP A 212 11.69 6.18 -36.26
C ASP A 212 12.08 7.49 -36.96
N PHE A 213 11.16 8.45 -36.98
CA PHE A 213 11.42 9.75 -37.60
C PHE A 213 12.39 10.63 -36.79
N ASN A 214 12.74 10.23 -35.56
CA ASN A 214 13.77 10.94 -34.78
C ASN A 214 15.18 10.48 -35.14
N ASP A 215 15.31 9.35 -35.85
CA ASP A 215 16.58 8.93 -36.44
C ASP A 215 16.79 9.71 -37.73
N PRO A 216 17.94 10.38 -37.91
CA PRO A 216 18.29 11.08 -39.18
C PRO A 216 18.17 10.18 -40.43
N GLY A 217 18.37 8.88 -40.26
CA GLY A 217 18.22 7.87 -41.32
C GLY A 217 16.77 7.38 -41.52
N GLN A 218 15.83 7.82 -40.73
CA GLN A 218 14.44 7.33 -40.72
C GLN A 218 14.38 5.79 -40.71
N LYS A 219 15.13 5.19 -39.78
CA LYS A 219 15.25 3.74 -39.70
C LYS A 219 13.88 3.09 -39.57
N ARG A 220 13.66 2.07 -40.38
CA ARG A 220 12.40 1.29 -40.41
C ARG A 220 12.63 -0.02 -39.71
N PHE A 221 11.68 -0.37 -38.86
CA PHE A 221 11.66 -1.64 -38.16
C PHE A 221 10.38 -2.39 -38.49
N ARG A 222 10.50 -3.65 -38.82
CA ARG A 222 9.33 -4.51 -39.04
C ARG A 222 8.89 -5.14 -37.72
N VAL A 223 7.64 -5.04 -37.40
CA VAL A 223 7.04 -5.75 -36.26
C VAL A 223 6.94 -7.23 -36.61
N ILE A 224 7.68 -8.06 -35.90
CA ILE A 224 7.71 -9.53 -36.08
C ILE A 224 6.86 -10.26 -35.04
N GLY A 225 6.58 -9.62 -33.91
CA GLY A 225 5.79 -10.21 -32.83
C GLY A 225 5.14 -9.16 -31.94
N VAL A 226 4.10 -9.59 -31.26
CA VAL A 226 3.40 -8.81 -30.25
C VAL A 226 3.39 -9.62 -28.96
N VAL A 227 3.84 -9.00 -27.88
CA VAL A 227 3.83 -9.61 -26.54
C VAL A 227 2.65 -9.06 -25.70
N GLU A 228 2.24 -9.84 -24.72
CA GLU A 228 1.32 -9.38 -23.68
C GLU A 228 1.88 -8.16 -22.97
N ASP A 229 0.99 -7.34 -22.43
CA ASP A 229 1.41 -6.19 -21.63
C ASP A 229 2.07 -6.66 -20.33
N PHE A 230 3.31 -6.27 -20.13
CA PHE A 230 4.08 -6.56 -18.92
C PHE A 230 4.46 -5.27 -18.19
N HIS A 231 4.45 -5.33 -16.87
CA HIS A 231 4.75 -4.19 -16.03
C HIS A 231 6.26 -4.03 -15.83
N PHE A 232 6.77 -2.89 -16.24
CA PHE A 232 8.17 -2.47 -16.02
C PHE A 232 8.23 -1.10 -15.31
N ASP A 233 7.10 -0.65 -14.77
CA ASP A 233 6.96 0.55 -13.95
C ASP A 233 5.94 0.29 -12.85
N SER A 234 5.71 1.28 -11.99
CA SER A 234 4.73 1.20 -10.92
C SER A 234 3.33 0.94 -11.46
N LEU A 235 2.58 0.07 -10.79
CA LEU A 235 1.14 -0.18 -11.04
C LEU A 235 0.24 1.06 -10.74
N ARG A 236 0.84 2.20 -10.37
CA ARG A 236 0.16 3.49 -10.36
C ARG A 236 -0.18 3.97 -11.76
N HIS A 237 0.61 3.57 -12.76
CA HIS A 237 0.42 3.93 -14.16
C HIS A 237 -0.05 2.72 -14.96
N PRO A 238 -0.84 2.92 -16.02
CA PRO A 238 -1.12 1.86 -16.98
C PRO A 238 0.18 1.42 -17.65
N VAL A 239 0.20 0.19 -18.18
CA VAL A 239 1.37 -0.29 -18.92
C VAL A 239 1.67 0.64 -20.08
N ALA A 240 2.90 1.13 -20.12
CA ALA A 240 3.34 2.03 -21.18
C ALA A 240 3.64 1.27 -22.48
N PRO A 241 3.50 1.92 -23.65
CA PRO A 241 3.97 1.39 -24.92
C PRO A 241 5.43 0.99 -24.86
N ALA A 242 5.74 -0.21 -25.34
CA ALA A 242 7.08 -0.77 -25.30
C ALA A 242 7.48 -1.39 -26.64
N VAL A 243 8.76 -1.25 -26.96
CA VAL A 243 9.41 -1.88 -28.13
C VAL A 243 10.66 -2.60 -27.65
N LEU A 244 10.77 -3.88 -28.02
CA LEU A 244 11.94 -4.69 -27.75
C LEU A 244 12.77 -4.77 -29.05
N HIS A 245 14.08 -4.62 -28.91
CA HIS A 245 15.07 -4.67 -29.99
C HIS A 245 16.17 -5.66 -29.67
N LEU A 246 16.71 -6.30 -30.69
CA LEU A 246 18.04 -6.91 -30.60
C LEU A 246 19.11 -5.82 -30.86
N PRO A 247 20.23 -5.83 -30.14
CA PRO A 247 21.38 -4.98 -30.52
C PRO A 247 21.93 -5.38 -31.86
N ALA A 248 22.20 -4.38 -32.70
CA ALA A 248 22.79 -4.63 -34.04
C ALA A 248 24.32 -4.82 -34.01
N SER A 249 24.96 -4.77 -32.86
CA SER A 249 26.41 -4.92 -32.69
C SER A 249 26.81 -6.40 -32.64
N GLU A 250 27.98 -6.74 -33.17
CA GLU A 250 28.60 -8.06 -33.03
C GLU A 250 28.98 -8.36 -31.56
N GLU A 251 29.32 -7.33 -30.80
CA GLU A 251 29.48 -7.37 -29.33
C GLU A 251 28.43 -6.50 -28.62
N PRO A 252 27.25 -7.06 -28.34
CA PRO A 252 26.18 -6.31 -27.74
C PRO A 252 26.54 -5.86 -26.33
N ASP A 253 26.30 -4.58 -26.03
CA ASP A 253 26.45 -4.01 -24.71
C ASP A 253 25.20 -4.36 -23.85
N TYR A 254 25.25 -5.53 -23.24
CA TYR A 254 24.29 -5.91 -22.23
C TYR A 254 24.84 -5.53 -20.85
N GLY A 255 24.27 -4.49 -20.27
CA GLY A 255 24.66 -4.05 -18.91
C GLY A 255 24.16 -4.99 -17.80
N TYR A 256 23.27 -5.91 -18.14
CA TYR A 256 22.66 -6.81 -17.15
C TYR A 256 22.47 -8.22 -17.70
N ILE A 257 22.62 -9.18 -16.79
CA ILE A 257 22.16 -10.56 -16.96
C ILE A 257 20.90 -10.75 -16.12
N VAL A 258 19.91 -11.41 -16.70
CA VAL A 258 18.70 -11.87 -16.02
C VAL A 258 18.76 -13.37 -15.92
N VAL A 259 18.64 -13.90 -14.72
CA VAL A 259 18.70 -15.34 -14.44
C VAL A 259 17.40 -15.78 -13.83
N LYS A 260 16.72 -16.73 -14.46
CA LYS A 260 15.54 -17.42 -13.91
C LYS A 260 15.99 -18.63 -13.12
N VAL A 261 15.65 -18.64 -11.85
CA VAL A 261 16.01 -19.71 -10.91
C VAL A 261 14.82 -20.64 -10.70
N ARG A 262 15.08 -21.94 -10.56
CA ARG A 262 14.03 -22.92 -10.24
C ARG A 262 13.49 -22.67 -8.82
N PRO A 263 12.17 -22.79 -8.60
CA PRO A 263 11.57 -22.68 -7.27
C PRO A 263 12.26 -23.58 -6.24
N GLY A 264 12.55 -23.02 -5.07
CA GLY A 264 13.22 -23.74 -3.98
C GLY A 264 14.75 -23.87 -4.12
N HIS A 265 15.37 -23.42 -5.23
CA HIS A 265 16.81 -23.56 -5.48
C HIS A 265 17.57 -22.23 -5.35
N ILE A 266 16.95 -21.16 -4.87
CA ILE A 266 17.59 -19.83 -4.73
C ILE A 266 18.93 -19.88 -4.00
N PRO A 267 19.09 -20.54 -2.83
CA PRO A 267 20.40 -20.57 -2.14
C PRO A 267 21.49 -21.24 -2.97
N ALA A 268 21.16 -22.34 -3.66
CA ALA A 268 22.12 -23.06 -4.52
C ALA A 268 22.49 -22.23 -5.75
N ALA A 269 21.50 -21.60 -6.40
CA ALA A 269 21.72 -20.71 -7.53
C ALA A 269 22.57 -19.50 -7.14
N MET A 270 22.31 -18.85 -6.02
CA MET A 270 23.09 -17.72 -5.53
C MET A 270 24.54 -18.07 -5.24
N LYS A 271 24.78 -19.25 -4.66
CA LYS A 271 26.15 -19.76 -4.45
C LYS A 271 26.87 -19.93 -5.79
N LEU A 272 26.22 -20.62 -6.74
CA LEU A 272 26.75 -20.85 -8.07
C LEU A 272 27.04 -19.54 -8.81
N LEU A 273 26.08 -18.60 -8.79
CA LEU A 273 26.24 -17.28 -9.41
C LEU A 273 27.41 -16.50 -8.80
N LYS A 274 27.58 -16.56 -7.49
CA LYS A 274 28.70 -15.91 -6.79
C LYS A 274 30.04 -16.53 -7.15
N GLU A 275 30.14 -17.87 -7.16
CA GLU A 275 31.36 -18.59 -7.54
C GLU A 275 31.75 -18.33 -8.99
N THR A 276 30.75 -18.28 -9.89
CA THR A 276 30.96 -17.94 -11.30
C THR A 276 31.40 -16.49 -11.46
N TRP A 277 30.79 -15.58 -10.68
CA TRP A 277 31.17 -14.16 -10.67
C TRP A 277 32.64 -13.98 -10.25
N ASP A 278 33.04 -14.55 -9.13
CA ASP A 278 34.42 -14.41 -8.61
C ASP A 278 35.47 -14.96 -9.57
N ARG A 279 35.10 -15.91 -10.43
CA ARG A 279 35.98 -16.50 -11.44
C ARG A 279 36.03 -15.66 -12.71
N LEU A 280 34.89 -15.17 -13.20
CA LEU A 280 34.83 -14.44 -14.48
C LEU A 280 35.15 -12.94 -14.34
N THR A 281 34.88 -12.37 -13.15
CA THR A 281 35.06 -10.94 -12.85
C THR A 281 35.84 -10.75 -11.55
N PRO A 282 37.11 -11.17 -11.49
CA PRO A 282 37.88 -11.11 -10.24
C PRO A 282 38.10 -9.67 -9.82
N GLY A 283 37.75 -9.37 -8.55
CA GLY A 283 37.88 -8.03 -7.95
C GLY A 283 36.66 -7.13 -8.10
N GLU A 284 35.70 -7.50 -8.92
CA GLU A 284 34.45 -6.75 -9.09
C GLU A 284 33.42 -7.10 -8.00
N VAL A 285 32.62 -6.12 -7.62
CA VAL A 285 31.58 -6.31 -6.60
C VAL A 285 30.41 -7.06 -7.20
N PHE A 286 30.04 -8.19 -6.61
CA PHE A 286 28.84 -8.96 -7.00
C PHE A 286 27.56 -8.17 -6.67
N ARG A 287 27.02 -7.49 -7.67
CA ARG A 287 25.81 -6.67 -7.56
C ARG A 287 24.64 -7.39 -8.20
N TYR A 288 23.70 -7.81 -7.38
CA TYR A 288 22.48 -8.46 -7.84
C TYR A 288 21.24 -7.86 -7.15
N LYS A 289 20.09 -8.12 -7.74
CA LYS A 289 18.78 -7.76 -7.20
C LYS A 289 17.76 -8.81 -7.57
N PHE A 290 16.85 -9.08 -6.66
CA PHE A 290 15.65 -9.84 -6.96
C PHE A 290 14.61 -8.92 -7.59
N VAL A 291 14.01 -9.35 -8.70
CA VAL A 291 13.08 -8.50 -9.46
C VAL A 291 11.78 -8.29 -8.68
N ASP A 292 11.27 -9.30 -8.01
CA ASP A 292 10.11 -9.23 -7.12
C ASP A 292 10.33 -8.24 -5.95
N GLU A 293 11.51 -8.27 -5.31
CA GLU A 293 11.87 -7.32 -4.25
C GLU A 293 11.93 -5.86 -4.75
N GLU A 294 12.34 -5.62 -6.00
CA GLU A 294 12.34 -4.29 -6.60
C GLU A 294 10.92 -3.78 -6.83
N PHE A 295 9.98 -4.65 -7.24
CA PHE A 295 8.56 -4.28 -7.33
C PHE A 295 7.96 -4.00 -5.95
N ASP A 296 8.24 -4.82 -4.95
CA ASP A 296 7.80 -4.60 -3.58
C ASP A 296 8.36 -3.28 -3.00
N ALA A 297 9.59 -2.94 -3.38
CA ALA A 297 10.24 -1.71 -2.93
C ALA A 297 9.50 -0.43 -3.36
N LEU A 298 8.75 -0.49 -4.48
CA LEU A 298 7.94 0.64 -4.95
C LEU A 298 6.85 1.06 -3.96
N TYR A 299 6.32 0.09 -3.21
CA TYR A 299 5.17 0.31 -2.32
C TYR A 299 5.57 0.44 -0.85
N ARG A 300 6.89 0.50 -0.54
CA ARG A 300 7.38 0.65 0.84
C ARG A 300 6.92 1.94 1.51
N GLU A 301 6.73 3.01 0.74
CA GLU A 301 6.22 4.27 1.28
C GLU A 301 4.76 4.14 1.68
N GLU A 302 3.93 3.54 0.82
CA GLU A 302 2.52 3.26 1.10
C GLU A 302 2.35 2.31 2.28
N GLU A 303 3.17 1.27 2.38
CA GLU A 303 3.19 0.37 3.54
C GLU A 303 3.56 1.09 4.83
N ARG A 304 4.48 2.05 4.75
CA ARG A 304 4.85 2.89 5.91
C ARG A 304 3.67 3.75 6.35
N TRP A 305 2.99 4.40 5.40
CA TRP A 305 1.79 5.19 5.69
C TRP A 305 0.65 4.34 6.22
N GLU A 306 0.39 3.19 5.63
CA GLU A 306 -0.62 2.23 6.10
C GLU A 306 -0.34 1.81 7.55
N ARG A 307 0.92 1.50 7.87
CA ARG A 307 1.35 1.12 9.22
C ARG A 307 1.12 2.26 10.23
N ILE A 308 1.47 3.49 9.86
CA ILE A 308 1.25 4.67 10.71
C ILE A 308 -0.26 4.85 10.99
N ILE A 309 -1.09 4.79 9.94
CA ILE A 309 -2.54 4.96 10.08
C ILE A 309 -3.15 3.82 10.91
N ARG A 310 -2.70 2.59 10.74
CA ARG A 310 -3.10 1.42 11.52
C ARG A 310 -2.81 1.61 13.02
N PHE A 311 -1.61 2.06 13.36
CA PHE A 311 -1.27 2.40 14.75
C PHE A 311 -2.14 3.55 15.27
N ALA A 312 -2.34 4.60 14.49
CA ALA A 312 -3.21 5.72 14.86
C ALA A 312 -4.64 5.26 15.10
N ALA A 313 -5.18 4.34 14.28
CA ALA A 313 -6.49 3.74 14.47
C ALA A 313 -6.56 2.95 15.79
N GLY A 314 -5.53 2.16 16.11
CA GLY A 314 -5.43 1.45 17.38
C GLY A 314 -5.44 2.38 18.59
N PHE A 315 -4.62 3.43 18.56
CA PHE A 315 -4.60 4.45 19.62
C PHE A 315 -5.93 5.21 19.73
N ALA A 316 -6.52 5.61 18.61
CA ALA A 316 -7.83 6.25 18.62
C ALA A 316 -8.90 5.36 19.25
N MET A 317 -8.88 4.06 18.94
CA MET A 317 -9.79 3.07 19.54
C MET A 317 -9.57 2.94 21.05
N LEU A 318 -8.31 2.87 21.51
CA LEU A 318 -7.99 2.83 22.95
C LEU A 318 -8.52 4.08 23.68
N ILE A 319 -8.30 5.28 23.14
CA ILE A 319 -8.80 6.52 23.71
C ILE A 319 -10.35 6.52 23.72
N ALA A 320 -10.98 6.00 22.65
CA ALA A 320 -12.44 5.87 22.59
C ALA A 320 -12.98 4.94 23.68
N CYS A 321 -12.31 3.81 23.91
CA CYS A 321 -12.64 2.90 25.00
C CYS A 321 -12.54 3.60 26.36
N LEU A 322 -11.45 4.30 26.63
CA LEU A 322 -11.25 5.03 27.90
C LEU A 322 -12.29 6.14 28.09
N GLY A 323 -12.59 6.91 27.05
CA GLY A 323 -13.65 7.93 27.08
C GLY A 323 -15.03 7.31 27.35
N THR A 324 -15.34 6.19 26.69
CA THR A 324 -16.57 5.44 26.89
C THR A 324 -16.66 4.89 28.30
N LEU A 325 -15.58 4.28 28.83
CA LEU A 325 -15.50 3.80 30.21
C LEU A 325 -15.81 4.90 31.23
N GLY A 326 -15.21 6.08 31.05
CA GLY A 326 -15.48 7.23 31.93
C GLY A 326 -16.93 7.68 31.92
N LEU A 327 -17.56 7.80 30.73
CA LEU A 327 -18.96 8.19 30.63
C LEU A 327 -19.93 7.13 31.14
N VAL A 328 -19.66 5.85 30.87
CA VAL A 328 -20.51 4.75 31.42
C VAL A 328 -20.42 4.73 32.90
N SER A 329 -19.23 4.86 33.51
CA SER A 329 -19.07 4.93 34.98
C SER A 329 -19.85 6.09 35.56
N LEU A 330 -19.78 7.28 34.96
CA LEU A 330 -20.54 8.44 35.39
C LEU A 330 -22.08 8.24 35.24
N ALA A 331 -22.50 7.62 34.12
CA ALA A 331 -23.91 7.32 33.88
C ALA A 331 -24.46 6.31 34.89
N VAL A 332 -23.68 5.27 35.23
CA VAL A 332 -24.02 4.29 36.28
C VAL A 332 -24.18 4.98 37.63
N THR A 333 -23.21 5.80 38.05
CA THR A 333 -23.26 6.51 39.34
C THR A 333 -24.50 7.41 39.44
N ARG A 334 -24.85 8.12 38.37
CA ARG A 334 -26.06 8.98 38.34
C ARG A 334 -27.36 8.20 38.35
N ARG A 335 -27.37 6.98 37.83
CA ARG A 335 -28.57 6.13 37.71
C ARG A 335 -28.59 4.99 38.75
N THR A 336 -27.73 5.03 39.78
CA THR A 336 -27.57 3.96 40.76
C THR A 336 -28.93 3.64 41.45
N LYS A 337 -29.71 4.68 41.87
CA LYS A 337 -31.03 4.50 42.46
C LYS A 337 -32.02 3.86 41.47
N GLU A 338 -32.06 4.31 40.22
CA GLU A 338 -32.94 3.76 39.18
C GLU A 338 -32.63 2.28 38.90
N ILE A 339 -31.33 1.95 38.79
CA ILE A 339 -30.84 0.59 38.57
C ILE A 339 -31.17 -0.29 39.77
N GLY A 340 -31.01 0.24 41.01
CA GLY A 340 -31.36 -0.46 42.25
C GLY A 340 -32.85 -0.79 42.33
N ILE A 341 -33.73 0.19 42.07
CA ILE A 341 -35.19 -0.02 42.05
C ILE A 341 -35.59 -1.06 41.01
N ARG A 342 -35.09 -0.97 39.80
CA ARG A 342 -35.38 -1.96 38.74
C ARG A 342 -34.92 -3.36 39.09
N LYS A 343 -33.79 -3.48 39.80
CA LYS A 343 -33.27 -4.77 40.27
C LYS A 343 -34.15 -5.39 41.33
N VAL A 344 -34.63 -4.58 42.29
CA VAL A 344 -35.61 -5.04 43.31
C VAL A 344 -36.92 -5.47 42.66
N LEU A 345 -37.31 -4.83 41.55
CA LEU A 345 -38.51 -5.20 40.76
C LEU A 345 -38.25 -6.39 39.81
N GLY A 346 -37.09 -7.06 39.88
CA GLY A 346 -36.80 -8.28 39.12
C GLY A 346 -36.12 -8.07 37.75
N ALA A 347 -35.60 -6.88 37.47
CA ALA A 347 -34.86 -6.66 36.21
C ALA A 347 -33.57 -7.49 36.18
N SER A 348 -33.36 -8.20 35.06
CA SER A 348 -32.13 -8.96 34.82
C SER A 348 -30.93 -8.04 34.57
N ALA A 349 -29.72 -8.54 34.81
CA ALA A 349 -28.49 -7.81 34.45
C ALA A 349 -28.44 -7.43 32.94
N GLY A 350 -29.01 -8.29 32.08
CA GLY A 350 -29.11 -8.03 30.64
C GLY A 350 -29.96 -6.79 30.32
N ASN A 351 -31.05 -6.54 31.07
CA ASN A 351 -31.88 -5.34 30.87
C ASN A 351 -31.10 -4.05 31.18
N VAL A 352 -30.25 -4.07 32.20
CA VAL A 352 -29.41 -2.93 32.58
C VAL A 352 -28.32 -2.70 31.50
N VAL A 353 -27.68 -3.78 31.02
CA VAL A 353 -26.69 -3.70 29.92
C VAL A 353 -27.35 -3.13 28.67
N MET A 354 -28.51 -3.62 28.26
CA MET A 354 -29.25 -3.15 27.09
C MET A 354 -29.60 -1.66 27.21
N LEU A 355 -30.03 -1.20 28.35
CA LEU A 355 -30.38 0.20 28.59
C LEU A 355 -29.19 1.14 28.41
N LEU A 356 -28.04 0.77 28.97
CA LEU A 356 -26.82 1.58 28.86
C LEU A 356 -26.22 1.49 27.43
N SER A 357 -26.16 0.29 26.84
CA SER A 357 -25.61 0.08 25.50
C SER A 357 -26.34 0.84 24.39
N ARG A 358 -27.69 0.99 24.54
CA ARG A 358 -28.52 1.68 23.54
C ARG A 358 -28.08 3.12 23.29
N GLU A 359 -27.72 3.87 24.35
CA GLU A 359 -27.23 5.26 24.19
C GLU A 359 -25.94 5.34 23.38
N PHE A 360 -25.00 4.45 23.65
CA PHE A 360 -23.72 4.41 22.94
C PHE A 360 -23.87 3.87 21.51
N ALA A 361 -24.75 2.89 21.29
CA ALA A 361 -25.08 2.41 19.97
C ALA A 361 -25.59 3.53 19.04
N TYR A 362 -26.49 4.40 19.56
CA TYR A 362 -26.94 5.57 18.80
C TYR A 362 -25.80 6.56 18.47
N LEU A 363 -24.85 6.77 19.41
CA LEU A 363 -23.69 7.63 19.15
C LEU A 363 -22.79 7.06 18.08
N VAL A 364 -22.55 5.74 18.07
CA VAL A 364 -21.77 5.08 17.00
C VAL A 364 -22.50 5.15 15.66
N LEU A 365 -23.84 4.95 15.64
CA LEU A 365 -24.63 5.10 14.42
C LEU A 365 -24.57 6.54 13.87
N ALA A 366 -24.68 7.54 14.75
CA ALA A 366 -24.52 8.94 14.35
C ALA A 366 -23.10 9.23 13.84
N ALA A 367 -22.08 8.63 14.47
CA ALA A 367 -20.69 8.73 14.05
C ALA A 367 -20.45 8.13 12.64
N ASN A 368 -21.13 7.02 12.31
CA ASN A 368 -21.05 6.42 10.96
C ASN A 368 -21.57 7.38 9.88
N LEU A 369 -22.65 8.16 10.15
CA LEU A 369 -23.19 9.13 9.20
C LEU A 369 -22.18 10.21 8.81
N VAL A 370 -21.25 10.52 9.69
CA VAL A 370 -20.18 11.49 9.44
C VAL A 370 -18.93 10.80 8.87
N ALA A 371 -18.54 9.66 9.46
CA ALA A 371 -17.31 8.98 9.11
C ALA A 371 -17.34 8.37 7.71
N TRP A 372 -18.48 7.80 7.28
CA TRP A 372 -18.57 7.13 5.98
C TRP A 372 -18.35 8.08 4.79
N PRO A 373 -19.02 9.25 4.71
CA PRO A 373 -18.79 10.20 3.63
C PRO A 373 -17.34 10.71 3.60
N LEU A 374 -16.77 11.01 4.78
CA LEU A 374 -15.39 11.48 4.88
C LEU A 374 -14.39 10.40 4.48
N ALA A 375 -14.59 9.15 4.94
CA ALA A 375 -13.74 8.03 4.57
C ALA A 375 -13.86 7.72 3.07
N TYR A 376 -15.07 7.73 2.51
CA TYR A 376 -15.28 7.55 1.09
C TYR A 376 -14.54 8.63 0.27
N TRP A 377 -14.72 9.89 0.62
CA TRP A 377 -14.05 10.99 -0.08
C TRP A 377 -12.52 10.87 -0.01
N ALA A 378 -11.96 10.63 1.17
CA ALA A 378 -10.51 10.53 1.36
C ALA A 378 -9.92 9.31 0.65
N THR A 379 -10.53 8.12 0.80
CA THR A 379 -10.04 6.89 0.17
C THR A 379 -10.24 6.89 -1.34
N HIS A 380 -11.37 7.43 -1.83
CA HIS A 380 -11.59 7.58 -3.27
C HIS A 380 -10.55 8.50 -3.90
N ARG A 381 -10.29 9.67 -3.27
CA ARG A 381 -9.28 10.62 -3.75
C ARG A 381 -7.89 10.02 -3.78
N TRP A 382 -7.53 9.23 -2.76
CA TRP A 382 -6.24 8.53 -2.73
C TRP A 382 -6.15 7.42 -3.81
N LEU A 383 -7.23 6.70 -4.06
CA LEU A 383 -7.27 5.65 -5.08
C LEU A 383 -7.23 6.20 -6.51
N GLU A 384 -7.58 7.47 -6.74
CA GLU A 384 -7.46 8.12 -8.06
C GLU A 384 -6.02 8.16 -8.57
N ASP A 385 -5.04 8.15 -7.67
CA ASP A 385 -3.61 8.13 -8.03
C ASP A 385 -3.13 6.76 -8.57
N PHE A 386 -4.00 5.74 -8.58
CA PHE A 386 -3.68 4.39 -9.04
C PHE A 386 -4.48 4.05 -10.31
N ALA A 387 -3.77 3.62 -11.37
CA ALA A 387 -4.41 3.08 -12.58
C ALA A 387 -5.13 1.75 -12.28
N TYR A 388 -4.51 0.93 -11.42
CA TYR A 388 -5.07 -0.34 -10.94
C TYR A 388 -5.51 -0.18 -9.50
N ARG A 389 -6.82 -0.15 -9.29
CA ARG A 389 -7.43 0.13 -7.98
C ARG A 389 -8.55 -0.83 -7.65
N ILE A 390 -8.75 -1.05 -6.36
CA ILE A 390 -9.89 -1.81 -5.85
C ILE A 390 -11.17 -0.98 -5.92
N ASP A 391 -12.31 -1.65 -5.98
CA ASP A 391 -13.61 -1.03 -5.82
C ASP A 391 -13.95 -0.81 -4.34
N LEU A 392 -14.43 0.38 -4.01
CA LEU A 392 -14.90 0.73 -2.67
C LEU A 392 -16.30 0.15 -2.44
N GLY A 393 -16.35 -1.12 -2.08
CA GLY A 393 -17.61 -1.79 -1.76
C GLY A 393 -18.20 -1.40 -0.39
N PRO A 394 -19.54 -1.43 -0.22
CA PRO A 394 -20.21 -1.07 1.05
C PRO A 394 -19.81 -1.96 2.24
N ALA A 395 -19.35 -3.17 1.97
CA ALA A 395 -18.89 -4.11 3.00
C ALA A 395 -17.71 -3.57 3.81
N MET A 396 -16.82 -2.80 3.21
CA MET A 396 -15.67 -2.19 3.88
C MET A 396 -16.12 -1.16 4.92
N PHE A 397 -17.10 -0.32 4.57
CA PHE A 397 -17.69 0.68 5.45
C PHE A 397 -18.46 0.02 6.59
N ALA A 398 -19.24 -1.02 6.26
CA ALA A 398 -19.96 -1.80 7.27
C ALA A 398 -19.01 -2.47 8.27
N LEU A 399 -17.91 -3.07 7.81
CA LEU A 399 -16.89 -3.67 8.68
C LEU A 399 -16.24 -2.62 9.60
N GLY A 400 -15.91 -1.43 9.10
CA GLY A 400 -15.37 -0.35 9.92
C GLY A 400 -16.33 0.12 11.00
N GLY A 401 -17.61 0.30 10.66
CA GLY A 401 -18.65 0.68 11.60
C GLY A 401 -18.98 -0.41 12.63
N LEU A 402 -19.13 -1.67 12.17
CA LEU A 402 -19.46 -2.81 13.03
C LEU A 402 -18.31 -3.16 13.98
N SER A 403 -17.05 -3.09 13.54
CA SER A 403 -15.90 -3.34 14.42
C SER A 403 -15.84 -2.32 15.56
N THR A 404 -16.03 -1.03 15.25
CA THR A 404 -16.10 0.02 16.26
C THR A 404 -17.29 -0.17 17.21
N LEU A 405 -18.47 -0.49 16.67
CA LEU A 405 -19.66 -0.79 17.47
C LEU A 405 -19.40 -1.98 18.41
N GLY A 406 -18.81 -3.06 17.92
CA GLY A 406 -18.47 -4.24 18.71
C GLY A 406 -17.56 -3.92 19.89
N VAL A 407 -16.47 -3.17 19.65
CA VAL A 407 -15.54 -2.75 20.71
C VAL A 407 -16.22 -1.86 21.73
N VAL A 408 -17.04 -0.88 21.30
CA VAL A 408 -17.79 0.00 22.19
C VAL A 408 -18.78 -0.79 23.03
N LEU A 409 -19.55 -1.71 22.43
CA LEU A 409 -20.50 -2.54 23.15
C LEU A 409 -19.81 -3.45 24.17
N LEU A 410 -18.66 -4.05 23.83
CA LEU A 410 -17.87 -4.83 24.79
C LEU A 410 -17.39 -3.97 25.96
N THR A 411 -16.93 -2.75 25.68
CA THR A 411 -16.50 -1.80 26.72
C THR A 411 -17.65 -1.40 27.64
N VAL A 412 -18.80 -1.02 27.09
CA VAL A 412 -20.00 -0.65 27.86
C VAL A 412 -20.51 -1.83 28.68
N SER A 413 -20.61 -3.01 28.07
CA SER A 413 -21.10 -4.22 28.72
C SER A 413 -20.25 -4.61 29.92
N SER A 414 -18.92 -4.48 29.83
CA SER A 414 -18.03 -4.78 30.95
C SER A 414 -18.30 -3.95 32.18
N GLN A 415 -18.61 -2.66 32.03
CA GLN A 415 -18.95 -1.77 33.15
C GLN A 415 -20.40 -1.94 33.61
N ALA A 416 -21.31 -2.14 32.66
CA ALA A 416 -22.71 -2.36 32.98
C ALA A 416 -22.93 -3.66 33.79
N ILE A 417 -22.19 -4.73 33.48
CA ILE A 417 -22.20 -5.99 34.24
C ILE A 417 -21.66 -5.75 35.66
N LYS A 418 -20.54 -5.03 35.82
CA LYS A 418 -20.00 -4.68 37.15
C LYS A 418 -21.04 -3.92 37.98
N ALA A 419 -21.72 -2.93 37.38
CA ALA A 419 -22.77 -2.18 38.04
C ALA A 419 -23.99 -3.04 38.36
N ALA A 420 -24.38 -3.94 37.47
CA ALA A 420 -25.50 -4.85 37.68
C ALA A 420 -25.23 -5.93 38.75
N LEU A 421 -23.98 -6.31 38.99
CA LEU A 421 -23.57 -7.26 40.04
C LEU A 421 -23.38 -6.59 41.41
N ALA A 422 -23.28 -5.26 41.48
CA ALA A 422 -23.18 -4.52 42.75
C ALA A 422 -24.38 -4.76 43.66
N ASN A 423 -24.15 -4.78 44.98
CA ASN A 423 -25.18 -5.07 45.98
C ASN A 423 -26.26 -3.98 46.01
N PRO A 424 -27.55 -4.29 45.75
CA PRO A 424 -28.61 -3.29 45.72
C PRO A 424 -28.85 -2.60 47.07
N VAL A 425 -28.50 -3.26 48.19
CA VAL A 425 -28.70 -2.71 49.56
C VAL A 425 -27.72 -1.52 49.79
N GLU A 426 -26.47 -1.61 49.30
CA GLU A 426 -25.51 -0.51 49.40
C GLU A 426 -25.91 0.67 48.50
N ALA A 427 -26.48 0.40 47.33
CA ALA A 427 -26.96 1.43 46.40
C ALA A 427 -28.11 2.29 46.96
N LEU A 428 -28.90 1.76 47.90
CA LEU A 428 -30.01 2.45 48.53
C LEU A 428 -29.65 3.09 49.91
N ARG A 429 -28.48 2.75 50.48
CA ARG A 429 -28.02 3.20 51.82
C ARG A 429 -27.24 4.52 51.80
N TYR A 430 -26.81 4.99 50.62
CA TYR A 430 -26.14 6.29 50.47
C TYR A 430 -27.19 7.41 50.40
N GLU A 431 -27.55 7.93 51.58
CA GLU A 431 -28.08 9.28 51.81
C GLU A 431 -26.99 10.20 52.32
#